data_8949a371a635abfb25cb1a825bd727ef
#
_entry.id   8949a371a635abfb25cb1a825bd727ef
#
_cell.length_a   1.000
_cell.length_b   1.000
_cell.length_c   1.000
_cell.angle_alpha   90.00
_cell.angle_beta   90.00
_cell.angle_gamma   90.00
#
_symmetry.space_group_name_H-M   'P 1'
#
loop_
_entity.id
_entity.type
_entity.pdbx_description
1 polymer ?
#
loop_
_entity_poly.entity_id
_entity_poly.type
_entity_poly.pdbx_seq_one_letter_code
_entity_poly.pdbx_strand_id
1 'polypeptide(L)'
;MIDFETSVLDTQNAVLESIDDFKDNISQCRTFVFLHELEFLMNNNLIQGGDLSNAIVFVNRIVKQDELDRLADVFGRPSVQVTNNGILNNLELHFQNEPARHKLLDIIGDLSLIGQPLKAHIIARRPGHAANVKLSKAIRDHVAKEAKIVKAPVYDINKAPIFDVNDVKRFLPHRPPFLLVDKIIDISDHHVIGVKNVTINEGFFIGHFPNEPVMPGVLIVEAMAQTGGILVLSTVPDPGNYATYFLKITDVKFRHKVVPGDTLVLKLELISPIRRGICHMRGTAYVGDKVVTEAELLAQIAKITN
;
A
#
# COMPACT_ATOMS: atom_id res chain seq x y z
N MET A 1 -13.82 -10.75 -15.88
CA MET A 1 -14.61 -10.80 -17.14
C MET A 1 -14.16 -9.70 -18.05
N ILE A 2 -13.97 -9.96 -19.30
CA ILE A 2 -13.71 -8.98 -20.34
C ILE A 2 -14.74 -9.09 -21.47
N ASP A 3 -15.04 -7.95 -22.12
CA ASP A 3 -15.70 -7.85 -23.40
C ASP A 3 -14.69 -7.30 -24.39
N PHE A 4 -14.53 -7.98 -25.52
CA PHE A 4 -13.60 -7.62 -26.57
C PHE A 4 -14.30 -7.69 -27.92
N GLU A 5 -14.21 -6.63 -28.69
CA GLU A 5 -14.70 -6.54 -30.06
C GLU A 5 -13.77 -5.66 -30.89
N THR A 6 -13.76 -5.87 -32.19
CA THR A 6 -13.06 -5.05 -33.17
C THR A 6 -13.94 -4.82 -34.39
N SER A 7 -13.46 -4.04 -35.35
CA SER A 7 -14.14 -3.88 -36.65
C SER A 7 -14.17 -5.19 -37.48
N VAL A 8 -13.45 -6.21 -37.06
CA VAL A 8 -13.25 -7.48 -37.79
C VAL A 8 -13.81 -8.67 -37.02
N LEU A 9 -13.77 -8.61 -35.70
CA LEU A 9 -14.23 -9.69 -34.82
C LEU A 9 -15.51 -9.25 -34.11
N ASP A 10 -16.50 -10.14 -34.13
CA ASP A 10 -17.69 -9.98 -33.30
C ASP A 10 -17.34 -9.88 -31.81
N THR A 11 -18.28 -9.38 -31.02
CA THR A 11 -18.09 -9.27 -29.57
C THR A 11 -17.79 -10.64 -28.96
N GLN A 12 -16.65 -10.74 -28.32
CA GLN A 12 -16.18 -11.93 -27.60
C GLN A 12 -16.05 -11.63 -26.12
N ASN A 13 -16.34 -12.63 -25.28
CA ASN A 13 -16.21 -12.55 -23.84
C ASN A 13 -15.21 -13.59 -23.34
N ALA A 14 -14.49 -13.24 -22.27
CA ALA A 14 -13.70 -14.20 -21.51
C ALA A 14 -13.82 -13.91 -20.00
N VAL A 15 -13.82 -14.96 -19.20
CA VAL A 15 -13.91 -14.90 -17.75
C VAL A 15 -12.75 -15.73 -17.17
N LEU A 16 -12.19 -15.28 -16.05
CA LEU A 16 -11.28 -16.07 -15.22
C LEU A 16 -11.93 -16.26 -13.86
N GLU A 17 -12.14 -17.49 -13.46
CA GLU A 17 -12.82 -17.83 -12.20
C GLU A 17 -11.88 -18.46 -11.17
N SER A 18 -10.80 -19.12 -11.61
CA SER A 18 -9.88 -19.82 -10.72
C SER A 18 -8.45 -19.88 -11.29
N ILE A 19 -7.51 -20.34 -10.46
CA ILE A 19 -6.12 -20.61 -10.90
C ILE A 19 -6.07 -21.77 -11.89
N ASP A 20 -6.90 -22.78 -11.73
CA ASP A 20 -6.93 -23.92 -12.64
C ASP A 20 -7.51 -23.49 -14.00
N ASP A 21 -8.57 -22.66 -13.99
CA ASP A 21 -9.09 -22.04 -15.21
C ASP A 21 -8.03 -21.19 -15.94
N PHE A 22 -7.16 -20.49 -15.20
CA PHE A 22 -6.02 -19.78 -15.81
C PHE A 22 -5.09 -20.74 -16.55
N LYS A 23 -4.69 -21.85 -15.94
CA LYS A 23 -3.77 -22.82 -16.53
C LYS A 23 -4.36 -23.48 -17.78
N ASP A 24 -5.61 -23.91 -17.67
CA ASP A 24 -6.23 -24.75 -18.69
C ASP A 24 -6.81 -23.93 -19.85
N ASN A 25 -7.27 -22.72 -19.60
CA ASN A 25 -8.09 -21.97 -20.53
C ASN A 25 -7.53 -20.60 -20.94
N ILE A 26 -6.55 -20.04 -20.22
CA ILE A 26 -6.04 -18.68 -20.46
C ILE A 26 -4.56 -18.67 -20.83
N SER A 27 -3.72 -19.36 -20.08
CA SER A 27 -2.26 -19.28 -20.19
C SER A 27 -1.70 -19.66 -21.55
N GLN A 28 -2.39 -20.51 -22.28
CA GLN A 28 -1.99 -21.01 -23.61
C GLN A 28 -2.51 -20.13 -24.77
N CYS A 29 -3.29 -19.08 -24.49
CA CYS A 29 -3.87 -18.24 -25.54
C CYS A 29 -2.82 -17.33 -26.16
N ARG A 30 -2.75 -17.39 -27.50
CA ARG A 30 -1.72 -16.72 -28.29
C ARG A 30 -2.13 -15.29 -28.61
N THR A 31 -1.11 -14.44 -28.81
CA THR A 31 -1.30 -13.10 -29.33
C THR A 31 -1.90 -13.12 -30.74
N PHE A 32 -2.49 -12.01 -31.13
CA PHE A 32 -3.06 -11.88 -32.47
C PHE A 32 -2.75 -10.49 -33.06
N VAL A 33 -2.79 -10.42 -34.38
CA VAL A 33 -2.57 -9.20 -35.16
C VAL A 33 -3.49 -9.21 -36.37
N PHE A 34 -3.86 -8.05 -36.85
CA PHE A 34 -4.56 -7.93 -38.13
C PHE A 34 -3.57 -7.78 -39.28
N LEU A 35 -3.87 -8.40 -40.44
CA LEU A 35 -2.98 -8.38 -41.59
C LEU A 35 -2.56 -6.98 -42.01
N HIS A 36 -3.48 -6.02 -41.95
CA HIS A 36 -3.19 -4.61 -42.31
C HIS A 36 -2.23 -3.92 -41.33
N GLU A 37 -2.10 -4.41 -40.10
CA GLU A 37 -1.13 -3.92 -39.10
C GLU A 37 0.23 -4.60 -39.24
N LEU A 38 0.24 -5.83 -39.76
CA LEU A 38 1.44 -6.65 -39.83
C LEU A 38 2.54 -6.00 -40.66
N GLU A 39 2.21 -5.42 -41.82
CA GLU A 39 3.18 -4.71 -42.65
C GLU A 39 3.81 -3.50 -41.94
N PHE A 40 3.01 -2.74 -41.19
CA PHE A 40 3.53 -1.63 -40.40
C PHE A 40 4.47 -2.10 -39.31
N LEU A 41 4.11 -3.17 -38.59
CA LEU A 41 4.91 -3.74 -37.51
C LEU A 41 6.23 -4.29 -38.05
N MET A 42 6.21 -4.95 -39.22
CA MET A 42 7.41 -5.46 -39.88
C MET A 42 8.35 -4.33 -40.32
N ASN A 43 7.82 -3.31 -41.00
CA ASN A 43 8.62 -2.20 -41.53
C ASN A 43 9.27 -1.35 -40.42
N ASN A 44 8.74 -1.40 -39.19
CA ASN A 44 9.26 -0.68 -38.04
C ASN A 44 10.04 -1.55 -37.05
N ASN A 45 10.36 -2.81 -37.39
CA ASN A 45 11.04 -3.79 -36.53
C ASN A 45 10.34 -3.96 -35.15
N LEU A 46 9.03 -3.86 -35.11
CA LEU A 46 8.23 -4.02 -33.89
C LEU A 46 7.86 -5.48 -33.59
N ILE A 47 8.11 -6.40 -34.54
CA ILE A 47 7.94 -7.84 -34.34
C ILE A 47 9.23 -8.41 -33.75
N GLN A 48 9.30 -8.44 -32.43
CA GLN A 48 10.41 -9.03 -31.70
C GLN A 48 9.98 -10.39 -31.13
N GLY A 49 10.23 -11.49 -31.88
CA GLY A 49 9.92 -12.85 -31.46
C GLY A 49 8.51 -13.34 -31.82
N GLY A 50 7.71 -12.53 -32.50
CA GLY A 50 6.44 -12.97 -33.12
C GLY A 50 6.71 -13.64 -34.48
N ASP A 51 6.14 -14.81 -34.71
CA ASP A 51 6.12 -15.46 -36.02
C ASP A 51 4.74 -16.11 -36.28
N LEU A 52 4.56 -16.67 -37.47
CA LEU A 52 3.31 -17.36 -37.85
C LEU A 52 3.05 -18.63 -37.03
N SER A 53 3.97 -19.07 -36.16
CA SER A 53 3.75 -20.23 -35.29
C SER A 53 3.20 -19.86 -33.92
N ASN A 54 3.35 -18.61 -33.49
CA ASN A 54 3.00 -18.15 -32.15
C ASN A 54 2.02 -16.95 -32.11
N ALA A 55 1.65 -16.41 -33.28
CA ALA A 55 0.67 -15.31 -33.39
C ALA A 55 -0.45 -15.65 -34.38
N ILE A 56 -1.67 -15.32 -34.02
CA ILE A 56 -2.85 -15.48 -34.88
C ILE A 56 -2.95 -14.26 -35.78
N VAL A 57 -2.97 -14.46 -37.11
CA VAL A 57 -3.10 -13.35 -38.06
C VAL A 57 -4.51 -13.35 -38.64
N PHE A 58 -5.31 -12.34 -38.30
CA PHE A 58 -6.64 -12.16 -38.85
C PHE A 58 -6.60 -11.33 -40.13
N VAL A 59 -7.35 -11.83 -41.13
CA VAL A 59 -7.45 -11.21 -42.45
C VAL A 59 -8.83 -10.57 -42.60
N ASN A 60 -8.85 -9.25 -42.75
CA ASN A 60 -10.07 -8.45 -42.83
C ASN A 60 -10.40 -7.91 -44.23
N ARG A 61 -9.69 -8.42 -45.25
CA ARG A 61 -9.87 -8.01 -46.65
C ARG A 61 -9.54 -9.14 -47.59
N ILE A 62 -9.93 -9.00 -48.84
CA ILE A 62 -9.49 -9.91 -49.88
C ILE A 62 -7.98 -9.68 -50.10
N VAL A 63 -7.21 -10.77 -50.02
CA VAL A 63 -5.76 -10.77 -50.22
C VAL A 63 -5.46 -11.42 -51.56
N LYS A 64 -4.56 -10.79 -52.33
CA LYS A 64 -4.13 -11.33 -53.61
C LYS A 64 -3.04 -12.38 -53.41
N GLN A 65 -2.86 -13.28 -54.38
CA GLN A 65 -1.89 -14.37 -54.29
C GLN A 65 -0.44 -13.83 -54.15
N ASP A 66 -0.10 -12.80 -54.92
CA ASP A 66 1.22 -12.18 -54.87
C ASP A 66 1.60 -11.59 -53.45
N GLU A 67 0.61 -11.14 -52.72
CA GLU A 67 0.79 -10.71 -51.34
C GLU A 67 0.96 -11.91 -50.38
N LEU A 68 0.21 -12.98 -50.56
CA LEU A 68 0.37 -14.21 -49.77
C LEU A 68 1.73 -14.85 -50.02
N ASP A 69 2.22 -14.87 -51.27
CA ASP A 69 3.53 -15.39 -51.64
C ASP A 69 4.65 -14.56 -50.97
N ARG A 70 4.52 -13.21 -50.96
CA ARG A 70 5.46 -12.34 -50.26
C ARG A 70 5.46 -12.56 -48.75
N LEU A 71 4.30 -12.79 -48.13
CA LEU A 71 4.20 -13.15 -46.72
C LEU A 71 4.87 -14.49 -46.43
N ALA A 72 4.67 -15.48 -47.30
CA ALA A 72 5.32 -16.77 -47.20
C ALA A 72 6.86 -16.65 -47.22
N ASP A 73 7.40 -15.84 -48.13
CA ASP A 73 8.84 -15.56 -48.22
C ASP A 73 9.38 -14.92 -46.97
N VAL A 74 8.70 -13.85 -46.48
CA VAL A 74 9.12 -13.12 -45.30
C VAL A 74 9.16 -13.99 -44.03
N PHE A 75 8.19 -14.88 -43.88
CA PHE A 75 8.12 -15.79 -42.74
C PHE A 75 8.80 -17.15 -42.96
N GLY A 76 9.51 -17.31 -44.10
CA GLY A 76 10.23 -18.56 -44.44
C GLY A 76 9.30 -19.79 -44.54
N ARG A 77 8.07 -19.60 -45.02
CA ARG A 77 7.07 -20.65 -45.17
C ARG A 77 6.91 -21.06 -46.65
N PRO A 78 6.64 -22.32 -46.95
CA PRO A 78 6.49 -22.74 -48.35
C PRO A 78 5.25 -22.16 -49.01
N SER A 79 4.22 -21.86 -48.26
CA SER A 79 3.00 -21.15 -48.72
C SER A 79 2.22 -20.62 -47.53
N VAL A 80 1.41 -19.57 -47.79
CA VAL A 80 0.44 -19.02 -46.86
C VAL A 80 -0.89 -18.88 -47.56
N GLN A 81 -1.99 -19.26 -46.91
CA GLN A 81 -3.36 -19.15 -47.42
C GLN A 81 -4.28 -18.62 -46.37
N VAL A 82 -5.38 -18.01 -46.77
CA VAL A 82 -6.45 -17.57 -45.87
C VAL A 82 -7.47 -18.72 -45.71
N THR A 83 -7.70 -19.15 -44.49
CA THR A 83 -8.72 -20.15 -44.20
C THR A 83 -10.14 -19.56 -44.20
N ASN A 84 -11.17 -20.39 -44.24
CA ASN A 84 -12.57 -19.96 -44.32
C ASN A 84 -13.04 -19.13 -43.13
N ASN A 85 -12.32 -19.15 -42.02
CA ASN A 85 -12.60 -18.33 -40.83
C ASN A 85 -11.84 -17.01 -40.81
N GLY A 86 -11.20 -16.61 -41.92
CA GLY A 86 -10.47 -15.35 -42.02
C GLY A 86 -9.13 -15.32 -41.29
N ILE A 87 -8.53 -16.46 -41.05
CA ILE A 87 -7.21 -16.59 -40.41
C ILE A 87 -6.21 -17.14 -41.41
N LEU A 88 -4.94 -16.70 -41.36
CA LEU A 88 -3.90 -17.36 -42.14
C LEU A 88 -3.75 -18.83 -41.69
N ASN A 89 -3.50 -19.72 -42.64
CA ASN A 89 -3.45 -21.19 -42.45
C ASN A 89 -2.26 -21.67 -41.57
N ASN A 90 -1.70 -20.81 -40.81
CA ASN A 90 -0.56 -21.09 -39.96
C ASN A 90 -0.93 -21.74 -38.63
N LEU A 91 -2.16 -21.52 -38.16
CA LEU A 91 -2.59 -21.96 -36.83
C LEU A 91 -4.07 -22.34 -36.81
N GLU A 92 -4.41 -23.33 -35.99
CA GLU A 92 -5.78 -23.56 -35.52
C GLU A 92 -5.99 -22.86 -34.16
N LEU A 93 -7.18 -22.28 -33.96
CA LEU A 93 -7.53 -21.65 -32.70
C LEU A 93 -7.68 -22.70 -31.60
N HIS A 94 -7.11 -22.46 -30.43
CA HIS A 94 -7.36 -23.28 -29.24
C HIS A 94 -8.81 -23.12 -28.76
N PHE A 95 -9.35 -21.92 -28.89
CA PHE A 95 -10.72 -21.56 -28.51
C PHE A 95 -11.30 -20.60 -29.54
N GLN A 96 -12.61 -20.67 -29.79
CA GLN A 96 -13.26 -19.73 -30.70
C GLN A 96 -13.13 -18.26 -30.26
N ASN A 97 -13.04 -18.04 -28.94
CA ASN A 97 -12.84 -16.72 -28.32
C ASN A 97 -11.38 -16.52 -27.84
N GLU A 98 -10.40 -17.14 -28.50
CA GLU A 98 -8.98 -17.03 -28.11
C GLU A 98 -8.49 -15.57 -28.04
N PRO A 99 -8.87 -14.64 -28.94
CA PRO A 99 -8.52 -13.24 -28.81
C PRO A 99 -8.97 -12.58 -27.50
N ALA A 100 -10.19 -12.84 -27.07
CA ALA A 100 -10.69 -12.31 -25.78
C ALA A 100 -9.96 -12.92 -24.60
N ARG A 101 -9.65 -14.22 -24.65
CA ARG A 101 -8.84 -14.89 -23.61
C ARG A 101 -7.42 -14.33 -23.54
N HIS A 102 -6.80 -14.08 -24.68
CA HIS A 102 -5.49 -13.41 -24.73
C HIS A 102 -5.56 -12.00 -24.13
N LYS A 103 -6.61 -11.23 -24.41
CA LYS A 103 -6.79 -9.91 -23.77
C LYS A 103 -6.98 -10.01 -22.25
N LEU A 104 -7.54 -11.10 -21.75
CA LEU A 104 -7.60 -11.37 -20.33
C LEU A 104 -6.20 -11.68 -19.76
N LEU A 105 -5.38 -12.44 -20.47
CA LEU A 105 -3.97 -12.69 -20.14
C LEU A 105 -3.17 -11.37 -20.09
N ASP A 106 -3.35 -10.48 -21.07
CA ASP A 106 -2.74 -9.14 -21.10
C ASP A 106 -3.07 -8.34 -19.84
N ILE A 107 -4.35 -8.32 -19.40
CA ILE A 107 -4.78 -7.62 -18.18
C ILE A 107 -4.05 -8.19 -16.95
N ILE A 108 -3.96 -9.51 -16.83
CA ILE A 108 -3.27 -10.14 -15.70
C ILE A 108 -1.80 -9.73 -15.66
N GLY A 109 -1.13 -9.76 -16.81
CA GLY A 109 0.25 -9.33 -16.95
C GLY A 109 0.45 -7.84 -16.62
N ASP A 110 -0.36 -6.96 -17.21
CA ASP A 110 -0.26 -5.52 -17.01
C ASP A 110 -0.59 -5.10 -15.57
N LEU A 111 -1.54 -5.77 -14.90
CA LEU A 111 -1.87 -5.49 -13.49
C LEU A 111 -0.80 -5.98 -12.53
N SER A 112 0.05 -6.93 -12.92
CA SER A 112 1.21 -7.34 -12.09
C SER A 112 2.19 -6.18 -11.83
N LEU A 113 2.19 -5.14 -12.69
CA LEU A 113 2.97 -3.91 -12.52
C LEU A 113 2.57 -3.08 -11.28
N ILE A 114 1.46 -3.41 -10.63
CA ILE A 114 1.09 -2.82 -9.32
C ILE A 114 2.15 -3.20 -8.27
N GLY A 115 2.79 -4.37 -8.39
CA GLY A 115 3.85 -4.84 -7.51
C GLY A 115 3.37 -5.43 -6.18
N GLN A 116 2.06 -5.67 -6.04
CA GLN A 116 1.46 -6.32 -4.86
C GLN A 116 0.18 -7.07 -5.23
N PRO A 117 -0.24 -8.08 -4.45
CA PRO A 117 -1.47 -8.81 -4.69
C PRO A 117 -2.69 -7.90 -4.71
N LEU A 118 -3.55 -8.09 -5.71
CA LEU A 118 -4.80 -7.37 -5.86
C LEU A 118 -5.98 -8.31 -5.59
N LYS A 119 -6.83 -7.97 -4.61
CA LYS A 119 -8.11 -8.64 -4.37
C LYS A 119 -9.23 -7.76 -4.89
N ALA A 120 -9.69 -8.02 -6.12
CA ALA A 120 -10.70 -7.21 -6.78
C ALA A 120 -11.53 -8.03 -7.78
N HIS A 121 -12.72 -7.53 -8.10
CA HIS A 121 -13.49 -7.97 -9.25
C HIS A 121 -13.24 -6.98 -10.40
N ILE A 122 -12.68 -7.47 -11.51
CA ILE A 122 -12.28 -6.64 -12.65
C ILE A 122 -13.20 -6.91 -13.82
N ILE A 123 -13.83 -5.87 -14.32
CA ILE A 123 -14.65 -5.89 -15.54
C ILE A 123 -13.97 -4.93 -16.52
N ALA A 124 -13.52 -5.46 -17.66
CA ALA A 124 -12.87 -4.67 -18.69
C ALA A 124 -13.62 -4.74 -20.02
N ARG A 125 -13.84 -3.61 -20.61
CA ARG A 125 -14.45 -3.48 -21.95
C ARG A 125 -13.42 -2.91 -22.90
N ARG A 126 -13.16 -3.64 -24.01
CA ARG A 126 -12.13 -3.30 -25.02
C ARG A 126 -10.77 -2.97 -24.39
N PRO A 127 -10.20 -3.87 -23.55
CA PRO A 127 -8.94 -3.60 -22.87
C PRO A 127 -7.78 -3.51 -23.86
N GLY A 128 -6.74 -2.77 -23.44
CA GLY A 128 -5.48 -2.67 -24.17
C GLY A 128 -4.36 -2.22 -23.24
N HIS A 129 -3.11 -2.54 -23.57
CA HIS A 129 -1.93 -2.27 -22.73
C HIS A 129 -1.85 -0.84 -22.19
N ALA A 130 -2.11 0.18 -23.02
CA ALA A 130 -2.06 1.57 -22.59
C ALA A 130 -3.04 1.87 -21.44
N ALA A 131 -4.29 1.37 -21.56
CA ALA A 131 -5.32 1.55 -20.54
C ALA A 131 -5.01 0.73 -19.27
N ASN A 132 -4.58 -0.51 -19.43
CA ASN A 132 -4.23 -1.41 -18.35
C ASN A 132 -3.05 -0.86 -17.52
N VAL A 133 -1.98 -0.40 -18.18
CA VAL A 133 -0.81 0.21 -17.53
C VAL A 133 -1.18 1.51 -16.81
N LYS A 134 -2.06 2.32 -17.41
CA LYS A 134 -2.56 3.54 -16.74
C LYS A 134 -3.35 3.21 -15.47
N LEU A 135 -4.19 2.18 -15.50
CA LEU A 135 -4.91 1.68 -14.32
C LEU A 135 -3.93 1.19 -13.25
N SER A 136 -2.94 0.37 -13.63
CA SER A 136 -1.93 -0.16 -12.71
C SER A 136 -1.15 0.95 -12.01
N LYS A 137 -0.75 2.00 -12.74
CA LYS A 137 -0.12 3.20 -12.16
C LYS A 137 -1.05 3.91 -11.18
N ALA A 138 -2.32 4.12 -11.56
CA ALA A 138 -3.28 4.80 -10.69
C ALA A 138 -3.53 4.04 -9.37
N ILE A 139 -3.67 2.72 -9.44
CA ILE A 139 -3.81 1.87 -8.25
C ILE A 139 -2.55 1.95 -7.38
N ARG A 140 -1.35 1.80 -7.97
CA ARG A 140 -0.09 1.88 -7.25
C ARG A 140 0.09 3.23 -6.54
N ASP A 141 -0.23 4.33 -7.23
CA ASP A 141 -0.12 5.68 -6.67
C ASP A 141 -1.14 5.91 -5.55
N HIS A 142 -2.35 5.35 -5.68
CA HIS A 142 -3.36 5.39 -4.63
C HIS A 142 -2.90 4.62 -3.38
N VAL A 143 -2.43 3.39 -3.56
CA VAL A 143 -1.92 2.57 -2.46
C VAL A 143 -0.72 3.23 -1.77
N ALA A 144 0.19 3.82 -2.56
CA ALA A 144 1.34 4.55 -2.00
C ALA A 144 0.92 5.80 -1.22
N LYS A 145 -0.16 6.47 -1.63
CA LYS A 145 -0.75 7.59 -0.87
C LYS A 145 -1.40 7.09 0.42
N GLU A 146 -2.23 6.05 0.35
CA GLU A 146 -2.88 5.44 1.51
C GLU A 146 -1.85 4.94 2.54
N ALA A 147 -0.77 4.31 2.08
CA ALA A 147 0.31 3.85 2.96
C ALA A 147 1.05 5.00 3.67
N LYS A 148 1.02 6.22 3.11
CA LYS A 148 1.57 7.43 3.75
C LYS A 148 0.60 8.10 4.73
N ILE A 149 -0.69 7.77 4.67
CA ILE A 149 -1.67 8.26 5.63
C ILE A 149 -1.49 7.47 6.93
N VAL A 150 -0.78 8.05 7.86
CA VAL A 150 -0.68 7.52 9.23
C VAL A 150 -2.06 7.69 9.87
N LYS A 151 -2.87 6.62 9.87
CA LYS A 151 -4.20 6.66 10.49
C LYS A 151 -4.06 6.83 11.99
N ALA A 152 -4.79 7.80 12.53
CA ALA A 152 -4.88 7.99 13.97
C ALA A 152 -5.45 6.71 14.64
N PRO A 153 -4.90 6.30 15.79
CA PRO A 153 -5.51 5.23 16.56
C PRO A 153 -6.95 5.58 16.95
N VAL A 154 -7.83 4.59 16.88
CA VAL A 154 -9.21 4.78 17.32
C VAL A 154 -9.24 4.90 18.85
N TYR A 155 -9.70 6.04 19.35
CA TYR A 155 -9.97 6.25 20.76
C TYR A 155 -11.46 6.20 21.05
N ASP A 156 -11.91 5.09 21.64
CA ASP A 156 -13.28 4.91 22.12
C ASP A 156 -13.36 5.28 23.60
N ILE A 157 -14.03 6.38 23.91
CA ILE A 157 -14.22 6.86 25.28
C ILE A 157 -15.01 5.89 26.18
N ASN A 158 -15.85 5.01 25.57
CA ASN A 158 -16.67 4.05 26.28
C ASN A 158 -15.91 2.76 26.63
N LYS A 159 -14.75 2.54 26.04
CA LYS A 159 -13.92 1.37 26.32
C LYS A 159 -13.04 1.62 27.55
N ALA A 160 -13.06 0.67 28.49
CA ALA A 160 -12.18 0.72 29.66
C ALA A 160 -10.71 0.74 29.21
N PRO A 161 -9.84 1.56 29.83
CA PRO A 161 -8.41 1.56 29.53
C PRO A 161 -7.75 0.27 29.99
N ILE A 162 -6.58 -0.06 29.40
CA ILE A 162 -5.74 -1.16 29.87
C ILE A 162 -5.06 -0.76 31.19
N PHE A 163 -4.58 0.49 31.28
CA PHE A 163 -4.06 1.06 32.50
C PHE A 163 -4.74 2.42 32.76
N ASP A 164 -5.29 2.60 33.96
CA ASP A 164 -5.79 3.89 34.42
C ASP A 164 -4.66 4.76 34.99
N VAL A 165 -4.97 5.98 35.47
CA VAL A 165 -3.96 6.90 36.00
C VAL A 165 -3.25 6.33 37.24
N ASN A 166 -3.88 5.46 38.04
CA ASN A 166 -3.26 4.85 39.21
C ASN A 166 -2.26 3.78 38.78
N ASP A 167 -2.56 3.02 37.74
CA ASP A 167 -1.64 2.07 37.14
C ASP A 167 -0.45 2.80 36.49
N VAL A 168 -0.70 3.85 35.72
CA VAL A 168 0.35 4.71 35.14
C VAL A 168 1.32 5.20 36.22
N LYS A 169 0.81 5.63 37.39
CA LYS A 169 1.63 6.04 38.54
C LYS A 169 2.45 4.94 39.19
N ARG A 170 2.12 3.66 38.93
CA ARG A 170 2.94 2.51 39.39
C ARG A 170 4.13 2.26 38.46
N PHE A 171 3.97 2.54 37.15
CA PHE A 171 5.06 2.42 36.19
C PHE A 171 6.01 3.62 36.24
N LEU A 172 5.45 4.86 36.29
CA LEU A 172 6.21 6.09 36.15
C LEU A 172 6.49 6.76 37.51
N PRO A 173 7.71 7.27 37.75
CA PRO A 173 8.00 8.06 38.93
C PRO A 173 7.38 9.45 38.91
N HIS A 174 6.97 9.93 37.74
CA HIS A 174 6.38 11.27 37.53
C HIS A 174 5.11 11.46 38.36
N ARG A 175 4.91 12.69 38.82
CA ARG A 175 3.71 13.11 39.56
C ARG A 175 3.23 14.46 39.02
N PRO A 176 1.95 14.84 39.21
CA PRO A 176 1.47 16.16 38.84
C PRO A 176 2.35 17.28 39.46
N PRO A 177 2.67 18.34 38.71
CA PRO A 177 2.12 18.69 37.38
C PRO A 177 2.87 18.05 36.20
N PHE A 178 3.87 17.17 36.43
CA PHE A 178 4.71 16.62 35.37
C PHE A 178 4.33 15.18 34.94
N LEU A 179 3.23 14.64 35.43
CA LEU A 179 2.64 13.40 34.94
C LEU A 179 1.71 13.77 33.75
N LEU A 180 2.14 13.44 32.54
CA LEU A 180 1.49 13.88 31.28
C LEU A 180 0.78 12.74 30.53
N VAL A 181 0.45 11.64 31.21
CA VAL A 181 -0.31 10.51 30.66
C VAL A 181 -1.46 10.19 31.62
N ASP A 182 -2.69 10.21 31.10
CA ASP A 182 -3.89 9.94 31.91
C ASP A 182 -4.24 8.45 31.92
N LYS A 183 -4.01 7.74 30.80
CA LYS A 183 -4.31 6.32 30.64
C LYS A 183 -3.62 5.70 29.46
N ILE A 184 -3.54 4.36 29.44
CA ILE A 184 -3.10 3.55 28.29
C ILE A 184 -4.32 2.80 27.75
N ILE A 185 -4.57 2.94 26.44
CA ILE A 185 -5.73 2.35 25.76
C ILE A 185 -5.38 1.15 24.91
N ASP A 186 -4.10 1.00 24.52
CA ASP A 186 -3.59 -0.16 23.80
C ASP A 186 -2.10 -0.38 24.12
N ILE A 187 -1.67 -1.64 24.21
CA ILE A 187 -0.28 -2.03 24.44
C ILE A 187 -0.03 -3.43 23.87
N SER A 188 1.11 -3.59 23.22
CA SER A 188 1.61 -4.87 22.71
C SER A 188 3.13 -4.96 22.92
N ASP A 189 3.75 -6.03 22.44
CA ASP A 189 5.23 -6.15 22.49
C ASP A 189 5.97 -5.10 21.67
N HIS A 190 5.28 -4.38 20.77
CA HIS A 190 5.91 -3.47 19.79
C HIS A 190 5.38 -2.05 19.83
N HIS A 191 4.25 -1.80 20.47
CA HIS A 191 3.66 -0.47 20.54
C HIS A 191 2.86 -0.23 21.81
N VAL A 192 2.65 1.05 22.11
CA VAL A 192 1.77 1.51 23.19
C VAL A 192 1.03 2.75 22.73
N ILE A 193 -0.23 2.89 23.16
CA ILE A 193 -1.08 4.04 22.89
C ILE A 193 -1.56 4.62 24.21
N GLY A 194 -1.12 5.83 24.49
CA GLY A 194 -1.53 6.61 25.65
C GLY A 194 -2.50 7.73 25.29
N VAL A 195 -3.17 8.23 26.29
CA VAL A 195 -4.09 9.37 26.17
C VAL A 195 -3.72 10.43 27.20
N LYS A 196 -3.69 11.70 26.78
CA LYS A 196 -3.65 12.87 27.66
C LYS A 196 -4.78 13.82 27.30
N ASN A 197 -5.58 14.19 28.30
CA ASN A 197 -6.54 15.27 28.17
C ASN A 197 -5.86 16.59 28.49
N VAL A 198 -5.98 17.56 27.60
CA VAL A 198 -5.36 18.87 27.75
C VAL A 198 -6.40 19.82 28.32
N THR A 199 -6.22 20.24 29.58
CA THR A 199 -7.16 21.13 30.25
C THR A 199 -6.55 22.49 30.51
N ILE A 200 -7.38 23.54 30.62
CA ILE A 200 -6.91 24.92 30.96
C ILE A 200 -6.25 24.98 32.36
N ASN A 201 -6.51 24.00 33.22
CA ASN A 201 -5.95 23.93 34.57
C ASN A 201 -4.46 23.53 34.62
N GLU A 202 -3.85 23.17 33.48
CA GLU A 202 -2.44 22.87 33.39
C GLU A 202 -1.59 24.12 33.66
N GLY A 203 -0.66 24.01 34.59
CA GLY A 203 0.14 25.17 35.08
C GLY A 203 0.95 25.88 33.98
N PHE A 204 1.32 25.21 32.92
CA PHE A 204 2.07 25.83 31.81
C PHE A 204 1.25 26.84 30.99
N PHE A 205 -0.09 26.79 31.02
CA PHE A 205 -0.93 27.77 30.32
C PHE A 205 -0.92 29.17 30.98
N ILE A 206 -0.48 29.28 32.22
CA ILE A 206 -0.29 30.59 32.89
C ILE A 206 0.69 31.44 32.08
N GLY A 207 1.71 30.84 31.50
CA GLY A 207 2.77 31.55 30.77
C GLY A 207 2.83 31.25 29.27
N HIS A 208 2.20 30.17 28.78
CA HIS A 208 2.37 29.70 27.38
C HIS A 208 1.05 29.58 26.61
N PHE A 209 0.36 30.61 26.21
CA PHE A 209 0.54 32.05 26.44
C PHE A 209 -0.74 32.59 27.04
N PRO A 210 -0.71 33.70 27.86
CA PRO A 210 -1.90 34.16 28.58
C PRO A 210 -3.14 34.42 27.71
N ASN A 211 -2.95 35.00 26.53
CA ASN A 211 -4.06 35.34 25.61
C ASN A 211 -4.29 34.32 24.50
N GLU A 212 -3.42 33.34 24.33
CA GLU A 212 -3.50 32.26 23.33
C GLU A 212 -2.89 31.00 23.93
N PRO A 213 -3.62 30.26 24.77
CA PRO A 213 -3.07 29.08 25.44
C PRO A 213 -2.78 27.95 24.42
N VAL A 214 -1.50 27.57 24.34
CA VAL A 214 -1.00 26.49 23.48
C VAL A 214 -0.15 25.56 24.34
N MET A 215 -0.37 24.26 24.27
CA MET A 215 0.49 23.32 24.98
C MET A 215 1.92 23.39 24.44
N PRO A 216 2.95 23.56 25.30
CA PRO A 216 4.33 23.56 24.84
C PRO A 216 4.67 22.28 24.07
N GLY A 217 5.19 22.39 22.85
CA GLY A 217 5.53 21.26 22.02
C GLY A 217 6.49 20.28 22.68
N VAL A 218 7.44 20.81 23.46
CA VAL A 218 8.39 19.97 24.23
C VAL A 218 7.69 19.11 25.27
N LEU A 219 6.56 19.56 25.85
CA LEU A 219 5.76 18.75 26.78
C LEU A 219 4.92 17.68 26.04
N ILE A 220 4.59 17.88 24.77
CA ILE A 220 4.00 16.83 23.96
C ILE A 220 5.04 15.71 23.73
N VAL A 221 6.30 16.06 23.44
CA VAL A 221 7.40 15.09 23.31
C VAL A 221 7.61 14.34 24.63
N GLU A 222 7.57 15.04 25.75
CA GLU A 222 7.66 14.40 27.08
C GLU A 222 6.47 13.45 27.33
N ALA A 223 5.24 13.83 27.00
CA ALA A 223 4.08 12.95 27.13
C ALA A 223 4.22 11.68 26.26
N MET A 224 4.77 11.81 25.04
CA MET A 224 5.12 10.66 24.21
C MET A 224 6.17 9.78 24.90
N ALA A 225 7.20 10.37 25.49
CA ALA A 225 8.25 9.62 26.19
C ALA A 225 7.73 8.87 27.40
N GLN A 226 6.89 9.52 28.22
CA GLN A 226 6.23 8.85 29.34
C GLN A 226 5.37 7.69 28.89
N THR A 227 4.61 7.86 27.79
CA THR A 227 3.83 6.78 27.18
C THR A 227 4.74 5.62 26.74
N GLY A 228 5.82 5.90 26.02
CA GLY A 228 6.80 4.91 25.60
C GLY A 228 7.52 4.23 26.78
N GLY A 229 7.78 4.98 27.85
CA GLY A 229 8.36 4.48 29.08
C GLY A 229 7.51 3.39 29.74
N ILE A 230 6.19 3.50 29.68
CA ILE A 230 5.26 2.47 30.19
C ILE A 230 5.45 1.15 29.42
N LEU A 231 5.60 1.18 28.10
CA LEU A 231 5.88 -0.04 27.32
C LEU A 231 7.16 -0.73 27.80
N VAL A 232 8.25 0.03 27.98
CA VAL A 232 9.54 -0.56 28.40
C VAL A 232 9.46 -1.06 29.83
N LEU A 233 8.86 -0.28 30.73
CA LEU A 233 8.73 -0.61 32.16
C LEU A 233 7.75 -1.79 32.38
N SER A 234 6.82 -2.06 31.49
CA SER A 234 5.94 -3.23 31.58
C SER A 234 6.67 -4.54 31.32
N THR A 235 7.89 -4.51 30.78
CA THR A 235 8.72 -5.69 30.53
C THR A 235 9.57 -6.12 31.73
N VAL A 236 9.60 -5.32 32.81
CA VAL A 236 10.36 -5.60 34.02
C VAL A 236 9.44 -5.92 35.21
N PRO A 237 9.86 -6.81 36.16
CA PRO A 237 8.98 -7.26 37.26
C PRO A 237 8.73 -6.19 38.33
N ASP A 238 9.62 -5.20 38.46
CA ASP A 238 9.63 -4.18 39.51
C ASP A 238 9.83 -2.78 38.94
N PRO A 239 8.88 -2.23 38.10
CA PRO A 239 9.05 -1.00 37.34
C PRO A 239 9.38 0.22 38.24
N GLY A 240 8.86 0.29 39.44
CA GLY A 240 9.14 1.36 40.39
C GLY A 240 10.62 1.51 40.83
N ASN A 241 11.45 0.48 40.59
CA ASN A 241 12.89 0.49 40.87
C ASN A 241 13.74 0.88 39.66
N TYR A 242 13.11 1.39 38.58
CA TYR A 242 13.79 1.83 37.38
C TYR A 242 13.55 3.32 37.13
N ALA A 243 14.59 3.99 36.63
CA ALA A 243 14.50 5.33 36.08
C ALA A 243 14.66 5.27 34.55
N THR A 244 13.99 6.17 33.85
CA THR A 244 14.08 6.30 32.39
C THR A 244 14.82 7.59 32.06
N TYR A 245 15.85 7.48 31.24
CA TYR A 245 16.67 8.61 30.83
C TYR A 245 16.67 8.75 29.31
N PHE A 246 16.43 9.95 28.80
CA PHE A 246 16.64 10.25 27.39
C PHE A 246 18.12 10.17 27.04
N LEU A 247 18.42 9.49 25.94
CA LEU A 247 19.73 9.51 25.31
C LEU A 247 19.76 10.42 24.09
N LYS A 248 18.65 10.46 23.31
CA LYS A 248 18.57 11.25 22.09
C LYS A 248 17.12 11.49 21.69
N ILE A 249 16.85 12.67 21.15
CA ILE A 249 15.60 13.02 20.50
C ILE A 249 15.95 13.52 19.10
N THR A 250 15.32 12.96 18.06
CA THR A 250 15.55 13.32 16.66
C THR A 250 14.24 13.42 15.89
N ASP A 251 14.32 14.05 14.73
CA ASP A 251 13.21 14.19 13.78
C ASP A 251 11.93 14.77 14.38
N VAL A 252 12.07 15.66 15.34
CA VAL A 252 10.94 16.33 15.98
C VAL A 252 10.28 17.30 15.00
N LYS A 253 8.96 17.13 14.81
CA LYS A 253 8.14 17.97 13.94
C LYS A 253 6.87 18.36 14.67
N PHE A 254 6.65 19.66 14.87
CA PHE A 254 5.40 20.21 15.37
C PHE A 254 4.55 20.67 14.19
N ARG A 255 3.43 19.99 13.95
CA ARG A 255 2.61 20.21 12.76
C ARG A 255 1.41 21.10 13.02
N HIS A 256 0.80 20.95 14.19
CA HIS A 256 -0.38 21.70 14.59
C HIS A 256 -0.31 22.08 16.06
N LYS A 257 -0.95 23.21 16.43
CA LYS A 257 -1.10 23.64 17.81
C LYS A 257 -2.01 22.67 18.55
N VAL A 258 -1.72 22.43 19.82
CA VAL A 258 -2.57 21.70 20.78
C VAL A 258 -3.05 22.71 21.81
N VAL A 259 -4.33 22.77 22.04
CA VAL A 259 -4.97 23.79 22.87
C VAL A 259 -5.85 23.16 23.96
N PRO A 260 -6.21 23.91 25.03
CA PRO A 260 -7.15 23.42 26.03
C PRO A 260 -8.46 22.92 25.42
N GLY A 261 -8.90 21.74 25.83
CA GLY A 261 -10.06 21.03 25.28
C GLY A 261 -9.66 19.91 24.32
N ASP A 262 -8.44 19.86 23.82
CA ASP A 262 -7.95 18.76 22.99
C ASP A 262 -7.71 17.49 23.81
N THR A 263 -7.88 16.34 23.17
CA THR A 263 -7.41 15.04 23.67
C THR A 263 -6.29 14.56 22.78
N LEU A 264 -5.10 14.41 23.35
CA LEU A 264 -3.94 13.83 22.69
C LEU A 264 -4.01 12.31 22.75
N VAL A 265 -3.91 11.67 21.59
CA VAL A 265 -3.66 10.23 21.47
C VAL A 265 -2.19 10.06 21.06
N LEU A 266 -1.42 9.38 21.92
CA LEU A 266 0.03 9.28 21.86
C LEU A 266 0.40 7.85 21.45
N LYS A 267 0.81 7.64 20.20
CA LYS A 267 1.23 6.32 19.70
C LYS A 267 2.75 6.23 19.67
N LEU A 268 3.31 5.25 20.35
CA LEU A 268 4.74 4.95 20.34
C LEU A 268 4.96 3.54 19.78
N GLU A 269 5.87 3.41 18.83
CA GLU A 269 6.21 2.14 18.17
C GLU A 269 7.72 1.89 18.25
N LEU A 270 8.12 0.68 18.64
CA LEU A 270 9.54 0.29 18.62
C LEU A 270 10.05 0.25 17.18
N ILE A 271 11.13 0.99 16.91
CA ILE A 271 11.87 0.94 15.65
C ILE A 271 12.78 -0.30 15.61
N SER A 272 13.26 -0.72 16.79
CA SER A 272 14.12 -1.90 16.97
C SER A 272 13.82 -2.57 18.30
N PRO A 273 14.11 -3.89 18.44
CA PRO A 273 13.95 -4.58 19.70
C PRO A 273 14.73 -3.92 20.85
N ILE A 274 14.15 -3.93 22.06
CA ILE A 274 14.79 -3.43 23.27
C ILE A 274 16.06 -4.26 23.56
N ARG A 275 17.19 -3.59 23.77
CA ARG A 275 18.47 -4.25 24.09
C ARG A 275 19.18 -3.54 25.23
N ARG A 276 19.52 -4.28 26.28
CA ARG A 276 20.24 -3.75 27.46
C ARG A 276 19.55 -2.52 28.08
N GLY A 277 18.22 -2.52 28.10
CA GLY A 277 17.44 -1.43 28.61
C GLY A 277 17.37 -0.19 27.67
N ILE A 278 18.01 -0.24 26.49
CA ILE A 278 17.91 0.82 25.49
C ILE A 278 16.72 0.52 24.57
N CYS A 279 15.86 1.51 24.41
CA CYS A 279 14.70 1.48 23.50
C CYS A 279 14.76 2.64 22.51
N HIS A 280 14.46 2.32 21.25
CA HIS A 280 14.35 3.30 20.17
C HIS A 280 12.92 3.25 19.61
N MET A 281 12.20 4.36 19.72
CA MET A 281 10.79 4.45 19.38
C MET A 281 10.51 5.60 18.45
N ARG A 282 9.53 5.41 17.56
CA ARG A 282 8.86 6.48 16.85
C ARG A 282 7.59 6.85 17.59
N GLY A 283 7.46 8.12 17.92
CA GLY A 283 6.29 8.70 18.56
C GLY A 283 5.49 9.55 17.57
N THR A 284 4.17 9.40 17.61
CA THR A 284 3.22 10.25 16.87
C THR A 284 2.08 10.62 17.80
N ALA A 285 1.86 11.93 17.95
CA ALA A 285 0.76 12.48 18.72
C ALA A 285 -0.34 12.98 17.78
N TYR A 286 -1.60 12.69 18.14
CA TYR A 286 -2.78 13.03 17.36
C TYR A 286 -3.79 13.83 18.19
N VAL A 287 -4.53 14.72 17.50
CA VAL A 287 -5.79 15.30 17.96
C VAL A 287 -6.85 14.99 16.92
N GLY A 288 -7.83 14.16 17.27
CA GLY A 288 -8.70 13.53 16.29
C GLY A 288 -7.89 12.77 15.25
N ASP A 289 -8.14 13.02 13.97
CA ASP A 289 -7.41 12.37 12.86
C ASP A 289 -6.12 13.10 12.43
N LYS A 290 -5.78 14.22 13.10
CA LYS A 290 -4.64 15.05 12.70
C LYS A 290 -3.40 14.69 13.50
N VAL A 291 -2.29 14.44 12.80
CA VAL A 291 -0.96 14.38 13.42
C VAL A 291 -0.54 15.77 13.87
N VAL A 292 -0.32 15.96 15.17
CA VAL A 292 0.09 17.24 15.76
C VAL A 292 1.59 17.30 16.03
N THR A 293 2.21 16.18 16.43
CA THR A 293 3.66 16.11 16.70
C THR A 293 4.18 14.72 16.32
N GLU A 294 5.40 14.68 15.80
CA GLU A 294 6.17 13.46 15.54
C GLU A 294 7.57 13.61 16.15
N ALA A 295 8.15 12.52 16.65
CA ALA A 295 9.52 12.48 17.12
C ALA A 295 10.08 11.06 17.09
N GLU A 296 11.41 10.91 16.97
CA GLU A 296 12.11 9.67 17.30
C GLU A 296 12.83 9.84 18.64
N LEU A 297 12.60 8.88 19.53
CA LEU A 297 13.03 8.90 20.91
C LEU A 297 13.95 7.70 21.21
N LEU A 298 15.17 7.97 21.65
CA LEU A 298 16.09 6.97 22.16
C LEU A 298 16.21 7.18 23.66
N ALA A 299 15.86 6.17 24.44
CA ALA A 299 15.90 6.23 25.89
C ALA A 299 16.51 4.93 26.47
N GLN A 300 16.95 5.01 27.73
CA GLN A 300 17.43 3.86 28.49
C GLN A 300 16.70 3.78 29.82
N ILE A 301 16.28 2.57 30.20
CA ILE A 301 15.89 2.29 31.58
C ILE A 301 17.11 1.77 32.35
N ALA A 302 17.29 2.28 33.54
CA ALA A 302 18.36 1.85 34.46
C ALA A 302 17.75 1.57 35.83
N LYS A 303 18.19 0.45 36.45
CA LYS A 303 17.78 0.14 37.81
C LYS A 303 18.37 1.19 38.78
N ILE A 304 17.51 1.74 39.64
CA ILE A 304 17.96 2.67 40.68
C ILE A 304 18.79 1.88 41.67
N THR A 305 20.08 2.18 41.76
CA THR A 305 20.97 1.67 42.83
C THR A 305 20.94 2.70 43.96
N ASN A 306 20.42 2.26 45.11
CA ASN A 306 20.51 3.05 46.36
C ASN A 306 21.97 3.08 46.84
#